data_d69e48df7a7acb626c35381482c91ee4
#
_entry.id   d69e48df7a7acb626c35381482c91ee4
#
_cell.length_a   1.000
_cell.length_b   1.000
_cell.length_c   1.000
_cell.angle_alpha   90.00
_cell.angle_beta   90.00
_cell.angle_gamma   90.00
#
_symmetry.space_group_name_H-M   'P 1'
#
loop_
_entity.id
_entity.type
_entity.pdbx_description
1 polymer ?
#
loop_
_entity_poly.entity_id
_entity_poly.type
_entity_poly.pdbx_seq_one_letter_code
_entity_poly.pdbx_strand_id
1 'polypeptide(L)'
;MIRTTVVALVVAFATTCATPAFAQQQGAKIQSLKPLDDTILRLGGNGDNWHMSWAADDKQYVSLCDGRGFPGMKQENFNSRMYAISGDPPAGVKFEYMATYPDLVNGPGRQFSRYYNFGTLALGPNLYQYLSTPNVPFSEKMPRFVGAKLIHSPDSGKTWHNQDGSTPVVWEKWEERSKKNMAFFEEDGETFALITVLQFGKDYRANKDGFVYLYAPNGNTEGTMNQLVLCRVPKNRITDRGAYEFYAGKGSGNDEAKWSKDIRDRSPVHTFPAGWVNRHIHPYAWHPCVVYYEPTGEYLMANWGMGIDEKGMWFGKPSYLGFWTSPHPWGPWKQVHEDTEWTPGGDGAARCYQPQVAPKWIAADGKSFWLVWTDFQDLKGGKPYYSFNVQKVEVELR
;
A
#
# COMPACT_ATOMS: atom_id res chain seq x y z
N MET A 1 -33.36 28.92 66.33
CA MET A 1 -33.39 28.50 64.90
C MET A 1 -31.99 28.15 64.46
N ILE A 2 -31.71 26.87 64.43
CA ILE A 2 -30.40 26.34 64.02
C ILE A 2 -30.50 25.98 62.57
N ARG A 3 -29.68 26.58 61.70
CA ARG A 3 -29.58 26.24 60.28
C ARG A 3 -28.48 25.18 60.08
N THR A 4 -28.89 23.98 59.69
CA THR A 4 -27.98 22.90 59.34
C THR A 4 -27.61 23.01 57.87
N THR A 5 -26.32 23.23 57.57
CA THR A 5 -25.81 23.26 56.22
C THR A 5 -25.35 21.84 55.84
N VAL A 6 -26.00 21.24 54.82
CA VAL A 6 -25.59 19.96 54.26
C VAL A 6 -24.60 20.23 53.15
N VAL A 7 -23.36 19.72 53.29
CA VAL A 7 -22.33 19.71 52.26
C VAL A 7 -22.45 18.42 51.50
N ALA A 8 -22.77 18.48 50.22
CA ALA A 8 -22.79 17.33 49.34
C ALA A 8 -21.37 17.14 48.73
N LEU A 9 -20.75 16.03 49.03
CA LEU A 9 -19.46 15.63 48.48
C LEU A 9 -19.70 14.91 47.11
N VAL A 10 -19.36 15.57 46.02
CA VAL A 10 -19.39 14.95 44.67
C VAL A 10 -18.06 14.24 44.45
N VAL A 11 -18.06 12.91 44.49
CA VAL A 11 -16.91 12.07 44.11
C VAL A 11 -16.98 11.83 42.61
N ALA A 12 -16.10 12.50 41.85
CA ALA A 12 -15.92 12.25 40.42
C ALA A 12 -15.03 11.02 40.23
N PHE A 13 -15.60 9.94 39.73
CA PHE A 13 -14.85 8.79 39.25
C PHE A 13 -14.28 9.11 37.85
N ALA A 14 -12.99 9.38 37.79
CA ALA A 14 -12.26 9.42 36.52
C ALA A 14 -11.96 7.98 36.07
N THR A 15 -12.76 7.48 35.14
CA THR A 15 -12.45 6.23 34.42
C THR A 15 -11.33 6.51 33.44
N THR A 16 -10.11 6.20 33.79
CA THR A 16 -8.99 6.15 32.86
C THR A 16 -9.17 4.94 31.94
N CYS A 17 -9.63 5.18 30.71
CA CYS A 17 -9.49 4.20 29.62
C CYS A 17 -7.99 4.03 29.32
N ALA A 18 -7.37 3.03 29.91
CA ALA A 18 -6.03 2.61 29.50
C ALA A 18 -6.14 1.99 28.09
N THR A 19 -5.67 2.70 27.09
CA THR A 19 -5.35 2.09 25.78
C THR A 19 -4.31 1.01 26.04
N PRO A 20 -4.48 -0.23 25.52
CA PRO A 20 -3.45 -1.25 25.66
C PRO A 20 -2.17 -0.73 24.98
N ALA A 21 -1.15 -0.45 25.77
CA ALA A 21 0.18 -0.23 25.25
C ALA A 21 0.62 -1.56 24.62
N PHE A 22 0.98 -1.54 23.34
CA PHE A 22 1.62 -2.66 22.68
C PHE A 22 2.85 -3.02 23.53
N ALA A 23 2.83 -4.18 24.18
CA ALA A 23 3.99 -4.71 24.88
C ALA A 23 4.98 -5.15 23.80
N GLN A 24 5.90 -4.27 23.44
CA GLN A 24 7.00 -4.59 22.54
C GLN A 24 7.79 -5.73 23.20
N GLN A 25 7.80 -6.89 22.56
CA GLN A 25 8.68 -8.00 22.96
C GLN A 25 10.11 -7.60 22.58
N GLN A 26 10.78 -6.86 23.47
CA GLN A 26 12.14 -6.38 23.24
C GLN A 26 13.06 -7.55 22.88
N GLY A 27 13.58 -7.52 21.64
CA GLY A 27 14.52 -8.50 21.12
C GLY A 27 13.92 -9.62 20.27
N ALA A 28 12.61 -9.83 20.27
CA ALA A 28 11.98 -10.82 19.39
C ALA A 28 12.09 -10.39 17.92
N LYS A 29 12.38 -11.36 17.04
CA LYS A 29 12.53 -11.17 15.60
C LYS A 29 11.63 -12.14 14.85
N ILE A 30 11.10 -11.74 13.71
CA ILE A 30 10.36 -12.63 12.83
C ILE A 30 11.33 -13.67 12.28
N GLN A 31 11.05 -14.94 12.55
CA GLN A 31 11.82 -16.08 12.07
C GLN A 31 11.25 -16.64 10.79
N SER A 32 9.94 -16.93 10.79
CA SER A 32 9.21 -17.49 9.66
C SER A 32 7.76 -17.05 9.66
N LEU A 33 7.09 -17.21 8.51
CA LEU A 33 5.69 -16.88 8.30
C LEU A 33 4.98 -18.08 7.69
N LYS A 34 3.73 -18.33 8.12
CA LYS A 34 2.90 -19.40 7.61
C LYS A 34 1.49 -18.92 7.32
N PRO A 35 1.12 -18.75 6.04
CA PRO A 35 -0.27 -18.53 5.66
C PRO A 35 -1.16 -19.72 6.10
N LEU A 36 -2.33 -19.44 6.67
CA LEU A 36 -3.26 -20.43 7.19
C LEU A 36 -4.46 -20.55 6.24
N ASP A 37 -4.48 -21.60 5.42
CA ASP A 37 -5.47 -21.79 4.34
C ASP A 37 -6.90 -21.96 4.83
N ASP A 38 -7.09 -22.51 6.03
CA ASP A 38 -8.39 -22.69 6.69
C ASP A 38 -9.02 -21.36 7.16
N THR A 39 -8.27 -20.27 7.10
CA THR A 39 -8.71 -18.92 7.49
C THR A 39 -9.09 -18.03 6.31
N ILE A 40 -9.00 -18.51 5.09
CA ILE A 40 -9.30 -17.73 3.90
C ILE A 40 -10.75 -17.26 3.92
N LEU A 41 -10.94 -15.95 3.78
CA LEU A 41 -12.25 -15.32 3.61
C LEU A 41 -12.27 -14.50 2.33
N ARG A 42 -13.34 -14.62 1.57
CA ARG A 42 -13.60 -13.80 0.39
C ARG A 42 -14.67 -12.77 0.78
N LEU A 43 -14.22 -11.57 1.14
CA LEU A 43 -15.09 -10.54 1.71
C LEU A 43 -15.92 -9.80 0.64
N GLY A 44 -15.76 -10.19 -0.63
CA GLY A 44 -16.54 -9.65 -1.73
C GLY A 44 -15.94 -8.40 -2.34
N GLY A 45 -16.76 -7.63 -3.02
CA GLY A 45 -16.32 -6.56 -3.88
C GLY A 45 -15.83 -7.07 -5.25
N ASN A 46 -15.36 -6.15 -6.06
CA ASN A 46 -14.76 -6.41 -7.36
C ASN A 46 -13.70 -5.33 -7.62
N GLY A 47 -12.45 -5.73 -7.71
CA GLY A 47 -11.31 -4.83 -7.90
C GLY A 47 -10.01 -5.41 -7.39
N ASP A 48 -8.97 -4.61 -7.46
CA ASP A 48 -7.62 -4.95 -7.06
C ASP A 48 -6.85 -3.78 -6.41
N ASN A 49 -5.55 -3.98 -6.12
CA ASN A 49 -4.65 -2.97 -5.58
C ASN A 49 -5.13 -2.38 -4.24
N TRP A 50 -5.45 -3.23 -3.29
CA TRP A 50 -6.01 -2.87 -1.99
C TRP A 50 -4.99 -2.20 -1.06
N HIS A 51 -4.29 -1.15 -1.52
CA HIS A 51 -3.36 -0.38 -0.69
C HIS A 51 -4.12 0.38 0.37
N MET A 52 -3.76 0.16 1.64
CA MET A 52 -4.50 0.71 2.75
C MET A 52 -3.62 1.41 3.78
N SER A 53 -4.22 2.31 4.55
CA SER A 53 -3.58 3.02 5.64
C SER A 53 -4.50 3.11 6.85
N TRP A 54 -3.98 2.82 8.04
CA TRP A 54 -4.73 2.84 9.29
C TRP A 54 -4.75 4.25 9.90
N ALA A 55 -5.91 4.89 9.88
CA ALA A 55 -6.11 6.27 10.30
C ALA A 55 -6.38 6.43 11.81
N ALA A 56 -6.37 7.68 12.26
CA ALA A 56 -6.63 8.05 13.66
C ALA A 56 -8.03 7.65 14.16
N ASP A 57 -9.04 7.66 13.27
CA ASP A 57 -10.44 7.28 13.55
C ASP A 57 -10.67 5.76 13.64
N ASP A 58 -9.59 4.98 13.63
CA ASP A 58 -9.58 3.51 13.68
C ASP A 58 -10.11 2.80 12.44
N LYS A 59 -10.34 3.50 11.34
CA LYS A 59 -10.64 2.92 10.04
C LYS A 59 -9.36 2.72 9.23
N GLN A 60 -9.37 1.76 8.31
CA GLN A 60 -8.38 1.65 7.25
C GLN A 60 -8.95 2.26 5.98
N TYR A 61 -8.30 3.27 5.44
CA TYR A 61 -8.66 3.84 4.16
C TYR A 61 -7.97 3.05 3.06
N VAL A 62 -8.75 2.60 2.09
CA VAL A 62 -8.30 1.75 0.99
C VAL A 62 -8.88 2.26 -0.32
N SER A 63 -8.08 2.20 -1.36
CA SER A 63 -8.58 2.42 -2.71
C SER A 63 -8.52 1.14 -3.53
N LEU A 64 -9.41 1.02 -4.49
CA LEU A 64 -9.37 -0.01 -5.50
C LEU A 64 -8.87 0.56 -6.83
N CYS A 65 -8.34 -0.33 -7.64
CA CYS A 65 -8.17 -0.14 -9.08
C CYS A 65 -8.96 -1.19 -9.85
N ASP A 66 -9.26 -0.88 -11.11
CA ASP A 66 -9.81 -1.78 -12.11
C ASP A 66 -10.97 -2.67 -11.64
N GLY A 67 -11.97 -2.04 -11.02
CA GLY A 67 -13.13 -2.80 -10.54
C GLY A 67 -14.38 -1.98 -10.33
N ARG A 68 -15.45 -2.69 -9.97
CA ARG A 68 -16.78 -2.12 -9.69
C ARG A 68 -16.97 -1.75 -8.22
N GLY A 69 -16.04 -2.16 -7.35
CA GLY A 69 -16.11 -1.95 -5.91
C GLY A 69 -17.03 -2.92 -5.18
N PHE A 70 -17.59 -2.48 -4.07
CA PHE A 70 -18.40 -3.32 -3.18
C PHE A 70 -19.89 -3.32 -3.54
N PRO A 71 -20.70 -4.30 -3.05
CA PRO A 71 -22.13 -4.39 -3.33
C PRO A 71 -22.89 -3.09 -3.10
N GLY A 72 -23.89 -2.84 -3.93
CA GLY A 72 -24.68 -1.58 -3.89
C GLY A 72 -24.07 -0.45 -4.72
N MET A 73 -22.97 -0.68 -5.39
CA MET A 73 -22.29 0.28 -6.24
C MET A 73 -22.78 0.26 -7.69
N LYS A 74 -22.37 1.29 -8.42
CA LYS A 74 -22.70 1.44 -9.84
C LYS A 74 -22.14 0.29 -10.68
N GLN A 75 -22.65 0.15 -11.90
CA GLN A 75 -22.19 -0.90 -12.81
C GLN A 75 -20.86 -0.56 -13.51
N GLU A 76 -20.42 0.70 -13.43
CA GLU A 76 -19.17 1.16 -14.03
C GLU A 76 -17.95 0.52 -13.38
N ASN A 77 -16.91 0.31 -14.16
CA ASN A 77 -15.57 0.02 -13.65
C ASN A 77 -14.84 1.32 -13.31
N PHE A 78 -14.03 1.29 -12.26
CA PHE A 78 -13.26 2.44 -11.81
C PHE A 78 -11.76 2.10 -11.86
N ASN A 79 -10.96 3.07 -12.28
CA ASN A 79 -9.51 3.03 -12.09
C ASN A 79 -9.11 3.45 -10.69
N SER A 80 -9.90 4.31 -10.06
CA SER A 80 -9.66 4.75 -8.70
C SER A 80 -10.97 5.05 -8.00
N ARG A 81 -11.16 4.44 -6.84
CA ARG A 81 -12.32 4.61 -5.97
C ARG A 81 -11.96 4.26 -4.54
N MET A 82 -12.43 5.01 -3.56
CA MET A 82 -11.99 4.89 -2.17
C MET A 82 -13.07 4.39 -1.22
N TYR A 83 -12.63 3.60 -0.24
CA TYR A 83 -13.45 3.06 0.85
C TYR A 83 -12.78 3.26 2.19
N ALA A 84 -13.61 3.37 3.22
CA ALA A 84 -13.19 3.23 4.61
C ALA A 84 -13.58 1.83 5.10
N ILE A 85 -12.65 1.12 5.70
CA ILE A 85 -12.86 -0.21 6.30
C ILE A 85 -12.91 -0.07 7.81
N SER A 86 -13.98 -0.58 8.42
CA SER A 86 -14.10 -0.70 9.88
C SER A 86 -14.25 -2.15 10.29
N GLY A 87 -13.97 -2.43 11.59
CA GLY A 87 -14.01 -3.79 12.13
C GLY A 87 -12.79 -4.61 11.77
N ASP A 88 -12.84 -5.88 12.13
CA ASP A 88 -11.71 -6.82 12.04
C ASP A 88 -12.18 -8.20 11.56
N PRO A 89 -11.36 -8.93 10.75
CA PRO A 89 -11.67 -10.32 10.42
C PRO A 89 -11.60 -11.23 11.67
N PRO A 90 -12.33 -12.36 11.71
CA PRO A 90 -13.11 -12.92 10.60
C PRO A 90 -14.51 -12.33 10.44
N ALA A 91 -15.08 -11.68 11.45
CA ALA A 91 -16.52 -11.39 11.48
C ALA A 91 -16.82 -9.93 11.81
N GLY A 92 -16.50 -8.98 11.16
CA GLY A 92 -16.84 -7.58 11.52
C GLY A 92 -16.41 -6.56 10.49
N VAL A 93 -15.79 -7.00 9.43
CA VAL A 93 -15.30 -6.11 8.37
C VAL A 93 -16.47 -5.48 7.64
N LYS A 94 -16.47 -4.15 7.58
CA LYS A 94 -17.46 -3.35 6.85
C LYS A 94 -16.76 -2.38 5.94
N PHE A 95 -17.28 -2.24 4.74
CA PHE A 95 -16.79 -1.33 3.72
C PHE A 95 -17.77 -0.18 3.53
N GLU A 96 -17.31 1.04 3.69
CA GLU A 96 -18.06 2.27 3.51
C GLU A 96 -17.47 3.04 2.32
N TYR A 97 -18.28 3.28 1.30
CA TYR A 97 -17.86 4.07 0.16
C TYR A 97 -17.70 5.55 0.52
N MET A 98 -16.61 6.15 0.09
CA MET A 98 -16.35 7.58 0.27
C MET A 98 -16.93 8.40 -0.89
N ALA A 99 -18.18 8.83 -0.77
CA ALA A 99 -18.90 9.54 -1.83
C ALA A 99 -18.27 10.89 -2.26
N THR A 100 -17.40 11.44 -1.43
CA THR A 100 -16.66 12.68 -1.69
C THR A 100 -15.35 12.47 -2.44
N TYR A 101 -14.90 11.21 -2.56
CA TYR A 101 -13.70 10.88 -3.33
C TYR A 101 -13.95 11.15 -4.83
N PRO A 102 -12.98 11.77 -5.54
CA PRO A 102 -13.13 12.03 -6.98
C PRO A 102 -12.91 10.75 -7.79
N ASP A 103 -13.94 9.90 -7.84
CA ASP A 103 -13.88 8.64 -8.58
C ASP A 103 -13.37 8.84 -10.02
N LEU A 104 -12.54 7.92 -10.49
CA LEU A 104 -12.10 7.88 -11.87
C LEU A 104 -12.64 6.63 -12.55
N VAL A 105 -13.55 6.83 -13.51
CA VAL A 105 -14.13 5.74 -14.31
C VAL A 105 -13.08 5.18 -15.26
N ASN A 106 -13.02 3.86 -15.34
CA ASN A 106 -12.20 3.13 -16.29
C ASN A 106 -12.91 2.99 -17.64
N GLY A 107 -12.20 3.26 -18.73
CA GLY A 107 -12.67 3.08 -20.07
C GLY A 107 -11.53 2.88 -21.08
N PRO A 108 -11.84 2.32 -22.27
CA PRO A 108 -10.85 2.10 -23.31
C PRO A 108 -10.49 3.40 -24.04
N GLY A 109 -9.22 3.48 -24.50
CA GLY A 109 -8.77 4.55 -25.38
C GLY A 109 -8.43 5.87 -24.68
N ARG A 110 -7.99 6.83 -25.49
CA ARG A 110 -7.44 8.13 -25.02
C ARG A 110 -8.47 9.11 -24.48
N GLN A 111 -9.75 8.89 -24.72
CA GLN A 111 -10.83 9.70 -24.16
C GLN A 111 -10.98 9.52 -22.64
N PHE A 112 -10.43 8.45 -22.06
CA PHE A 112 -10.40 8.19 -20.62
C PHE A 112 -8.98 8.46 -20.08
N SER A 113 -8.89 9.28 -19.05
CA SER A 113 -7.66 9.39 -18.25
C SER A 113 -7.42 8.09 -17.49
N ARG A 114 -6.15 7.80 -17.18
CA ARG A 114 -5.79 6.54 -16.52
C ARG A 114 -4.83 6.79 -15.37
N TYR A 115 -5.32 6.56 -14.16
CA TYR A 115 -4.57 6.70 -12.92
C TYR A 115 -4.92 5.56 -11.98
N TYR A 116 -3.90 4.82 -11.57
CA TYR A 116 -4.04 3.65 -10.70
C TYR A 116 -3.57 3.98 -9.29
N ASN A 117 -4.38 3.70 -8.31
CA ASN A 117 -4.09 4.03 -6.93
C ASN A 117 -3.25 2.94 -6.27
N PHE A 118 -1.98 3.23 -6.01
CA PHE A 118 -1.04 2.29 -5.41
C PHE A 118 -0.43 2.76 -4.09
N GLY A 119 -0.62 4.01 -3.70
CA GLY A 119 -0.07 4.54 -2.46
C GLY A 119 -1.09 5.32 -1.65
N THR A 120 -1.61 4.71 -0.58
CA THR A 120 -2.53 5.34 0.36
C THR A 120 -1.82 5.69 1.65
N LEU A 121 -2.04 6.90 2.17
CA LEU A 121 -1.53 7.33 3.48
C LEU A 121 -2.58 8.12 4.24
N ALA A 122 -2.80 7.76 5.51
CA ALA A 122 -3.54 8.53 6.49
C ALA A 122 -2.57 9.11 7.54
N LEU A 123 -2.66 10.42 7.79
CA LEU A 123 -1.79 11.13 8.73
C LEU A 123 -2.55 12.29 9.38
N GLY A 124 -2.97 12.14 10.63
CA GLY A 124 -3.90 13.06 11.29
C GLY A 124 -5.21 13.16 10.52
N PRO A 125 -5.69 14.36 10.21
CA PRO A 125 -6.88 14.54 9.37
C PRO A 125 -6.61 14.37 7.88
N ASN A 126 -5.34 14.21 7.47
CA ASN A 126 -4.99 14.19 6.07
C ASN A 126 -5.02 12.78 5.49
N LEU A 127 -5.58 12.65 4.27
CA LEU A 127 -5.47 11.48 3.42
C LEU A 127 -4.69 11.85 2.16
N TYR A 128 -3.76 11.01 1.76
CA TYR A 128 -2.94 11.19 0.56
C TYR A 128 -3.06 9.96 -0.34
N GLN A 129 -3.11 10.21 -1.65
CA GLN A 129 -3.18 9.17 -2.67
C GLN A 129 -2.13 9.44 -3.75
N TYR A 130 -1.21 8.47 -3.92
CA TYR A 130 -0.29 8.45 -5.05
C TYR A 130 -0.87 7.54 -6.13
N LEU A 131 -1.15 8.12 -7.30
CA LEU A 131 -1.80 7.42 -8.41
C LEU A 131 -0.85 7.33 -9.59
N SER A 132 -0.47 6.13 -9.93
CA SER A 132 0.42 5.84 -11.05
C SER A 132 -0.28 6.02 -12.40
N THR A 133 0.43 6.51 -13.40
CA THR A 133 -0.13 6.70 -14.73
C THR A 133 0.79 6.18 -15.83
N PRO A 134 0.25 5.38 -16.80
CA PRO A 134 1.03 4.90 -17.92
C PRO A 134 1.17 5.97 -19.01
N ASN A 135 2.09 5.76 -19.96
CA ASN A 135 2.33 6.64 -21.10
C ASN A 135 1.23 6.58 -22.16
N VAL A 136 0.58 5.43 -22.32
CA VAL A 136 -0.50 5.18 -23.29
C VAL A 136 -1.57 4.29 -22.66
N PRO A 137 -2.79 4.26 -23.21
CA PRO A 137 -3.81 3.30 -22.82
C PRO A 137 -3.33 1.85 -22.96
N PHE A 138 -3.79 0.95 -22.09
CA PHE A 138 -3.46 -0.48 -22.18
C PHE A 138 -4.02 -1.15 -23.46
N SER A 139 -4.95 -0.51 -24.14
CA SER A 139 -5.41 -0.92 -25.48
C SER A 139 -4.39 -0.62 -26.58
N GLU A 140 -3.40 0.21 -26.32
CA GLU A 140 -2.32 0.53 -27.24
C GLU A 140 -1.08 -0.34 -26.96
N LYS A 141 -0.13 -0.32 -27.89
CA LYS A 141 1.06 -1.15 -27.81
C LYS A 141 2.04 -0.63 -26.76
N MET A 142 2.55 -1.51 -25.90
CA MET A 142 3.66 -1.26 -24.97
C MET A 142 3.44 -0.12 -23.95
N PRO A 143 2.39 -0.17 -23.13
CA PRO A 143 2.21 0.79 -22.06
C PRO A 143 3.33 0.63 -21.01
N ARG A 144 3.84 1.76 -20.51
CA ARG A 144 4.80 1.84 -19.40
C ARG A 144 4.31 2.86 -18.40
N PHE A 145 4.54 2.65 -17.12
CA PHE A 145 4.25 3.65 -16.12
C PHE A 145 5.33 4.74 -16.15
N VAL A 146 4.91 5.98 -16.32
CA VAL A 146 5.81 7.13 -16.53
C VAL A 146 5.69 8.22 -15.48
N GLY A 147 4.68 8.12 -14.60
CA GLY A 147 4.49 9.12 -13.57
C GLY A 147 3.53 8.72 -12.47
N ALA A 148 3.51 9.52 -11.42
CA ALA A 148 2.61 9.42 -10.28
C ALA A 148 2.02 10.79 -9.94
N LYS A 149 0.68 10.86 -9.91
CA LYS A 149 -0.08 12.00 -9.43
C LYS A 149 -0.28 11.89 -7.92
N LEU A 150 -0.23 13.01 -7.23
CA LEU A 150 -0.63 13.11 -5.82
C LEU A 150 -1.91 13.94 -5.71
N ILE A 151 -2.91 13.37 -5.05
CA ILE A 151 -4.09 14.10 -4.57
C ILE A 151 -4.19 13.94 -3.05
N HIS A 152 -4.84 14.87 -2.39
CA HIS A 152 -4.96 14.82 -0.93
C HIS A 152 -6.27 15.40 -0.43
N SER A 153 -6.63 14.99 0.77
CA SER A 153 -7.73 15.56 1.56
C SER A 153 -7.17 16.05 2.90
N PRO A 154 -7.42 17.31 3.31
CA PRO A 154 -6.95 17.81 4.60
C PRO A 154 -7.94 17.58 5.75
N ASP A 155 -9.09 16.95 5.50
CA ASP A 155 -10.28 16.93 6.38
C ASP A 155 -10.96 15.55 6.45
N SER A 156 -10.15 14.49 6.46
CA SER A 156 -10.57 13.08 6.56
C SER A 156 -11.48 12.64 5.41
N GLY A 157 -11.20 13.14 4.21
CA GLY A 157 -11.89 12.75 2.99
C GLY A 157 -13.15 13.54 2.67
N LYS A 158 -13.44 14.66 3.36
CA LYS A 158 -14.62 15.50 3.07
C LYS A 158 -14.42 16.34 1.80
N THR A 159 -13.22 16.85 1.60
CA THR A 159 -12.81 17.56 0.37
C THR A 159 -11.53 16.97 -0.20
N TRP A 160 -11.35 17.11 -1.52
CA TRP A 160 -10.18 16.57 -2.23
C TRP A 160 -9.55 17.65 -3.10
N HIS A 161 -8.23 17.65 -3.14
CA HIS A 161 -7.41 18.66 -3.79
C HIS A 161 -6.33 18.03 -4.65
N ASN A 162 -5.92 18.73 -5.69
CA ASN A 162 -4.68 18.44 -6.40
C ASN A 162 -3.48 18.71 -5.49
N GLN A 163 -2.29 18.28 -5.88
CA GLN A 163 -1.05 18.46 -5.11
C GLN A 163 -0.78 19.91 -4.72
N ASP A 164 -1.12 20.87 -5.58
CA ASP A 164 -0.95 22.32 -5.38
C ASP A 164 -2.03 22.96 -4.48
N GLY A 165 -2.98 22.18 -3.98
CA GLY A 165 -4.10 22.63 -3.16
C GLY A 165 -5.31 23.09 -3.96
N SER A 166 -5.25 23.15 -5.28
CA SER A 166 -6.41 23.52 -6.11
C SER A 166 -7.50 22.44 -6.09
N THR A 167 -8.75 22.87 -6.31
CA THR A 167 -9.93 22.01 -6.37
C THR A 167 -10.86 22.52 -7.48
N PRO A 168 -11.65 21.66 -8.14
CA PRO A 168 -11.75 20.20 -7.97
C PRO A 168 -10.49 19.46 -8.43
N VAL A 169 -10.35 18.19 -8.06
CA VAL A 169 -9.28 17.32 -8.59
C VAL A 169 -9.45 17.20 -10.09
N VAL A 170 -8.34 17.41 -10.81
CA VAL A 170 -8.26 17.29 -12.27
C VAL A 170 -7.65 15.94 -12.62
N TRP A 171 -8.29 15.20 -13.50
CA TRP A 171 -7.75 14.00 -14.11
C TRP A 171 -7.20 14.35 -15.49
N GLU A 172 -5.94 14.77 -15.54
CA GLU A 172 -5.29 15.26 -16.75
C GLU A 172 -5.37 14.20 -17.87
N LYS A 173 -5.67 14.64 -19.07
CA LYS A 173 -5.58 13.81 -20.27
C LYS A 173 -4.13 13.45 -20.56
N TRP A 174 -3.91 12.52 -21.48
CA TRP A 174 -2.61 11.94 -21.80
C TRP A 174 -1.52 12.98 -22.09
N GLU A 175 -1.85 14.02 -22.80
CA GLU A 175 -0.95 15.07 -23.26
C GLU A 175 -0.82 16.26 -22.30
N GLU A 176 -1.69 16.34 -21.29
CA GLU A 176 -1.71 17.44 -20.29
C GLU A 176 -0.83 17.15 -19.07
N ARG A 177 -0.36 15.90 -18.93
CA ARG A 177 0.46 15.45 -17.82
C ARG A 177 1.88 16.01 -17.93
N SER A 178 2.43 16.44 -16.80
CA SER A 178 3.75 17.06 -16.76
C SER A 178 4.30 17.11 -15.33
N LYS A 179 5.54 17.49 -15.16
CA LYS A 179 6.15 17.78 -13.84
C LYS A 179 5.48 18.91 -13.06
N LYS A 180 4.54 19.65 -13.66
CA LYS A 180 3.79 20.72 -12.97
C LYS A 180 2.57 20.21 -12.21
N ASN A 181 1.99 19.09 -12.66
CA ASN A 181 0.75 18.53 -12.13
C ASN A 181 0.88 17.07 -11.65
N MET A 182 2.08 16.50 -11.73
CA MET A 182 2.43 15.19 -11.21
C MET A 182 3.50 15.31 -10.12
N ALA A 183 3.43 14.48 -9.09
CA ALA A 183 4.48 14.39 -8.08
C ALA A 183 5.80 13.89 -8.68
N PHE A 184 5.69 12.93 -9.60
CA PHE A 184 6.79 12.40 -10.40
C PHE A 184 6.28 12.22 -11.83
N PHE A 185 7.05 12.64 -12.81
CA PHE A 185 6.68 12.48 -14.22
C PHE A 185 7.93 12.46 -15.10
N GLU A 186 8.07 11.36 -15.87
CA GLU A 186 9.20 11.15 -16.78
C GLU A 186 10.54 11.47 -16.10
N GLU A 187 10.69 10.96 -14.88
CA GLU A 187 11.95 11.05 -14.15
C GLU A 187 13.00 10.15 -14.79
N ASP A 188 14.25 10.31 -14.40
CA ASP A 188 15.35 9.49 -14.88
C ASP A 188 15.06 7.98 -14.73
N GLY A 189 15.08 7.23 -15.81
CA GLY A 189 14.69 5.83 -15.89
C GLY A 189 13.20 5.57 -15.66
N GLU A 190 12.34 6.59 -15.64
CA GLU A 190 10.90 6.50 -15.31
C GLU A 190 10.66 5.95 -13.89
N THR A 191 11.62 6.18 -12.99
CA THR A 191 11.51 5.78 -11.58
C THR A 191 10.43 6.56 -10.83
N PHE A 192 9.96 6.06 -9.71
CA PHE A 192 8.87 6.62 -8.90
C PHE A 192 7.55 6.85 -9.67
N ALA A 193 7.34 6.10 -10.76
CA ALA A 193 6.06 6.06 -11.45
C ALA A 193 5.04 5.11 -10.78
N LEU A 194 5.52 4.16 -9.97
CA LEU A 194 4.75 3.15 -9.26
C LEU A 194 5.09 3.23 -7.76
N ILE A 195 4.30 4.00 -7.00
CA ILE A 195 4.64 4.36 -5.62
C ILE A 195 3.77 3.59 -4.63
N THR A 196 4.41 2.96 -3.65
CA THR A 196 3.76 2.48 -2.43
C THR A 196 4.29 3.21 -1.20
N VAL A 197 3.47 3.31 -0.15
CA VAL A 197 3.82 4.04 1.07
C VAL A 197 4.05 3.07 2.21
N LEU A 198 5.20 3.16 2.88
CA LEU A 198 5.47 2.45 4.12
C LEU A 198 4.43 2.82 5.18
N GLN A 199 3.81 1.82 5.81
CA GLN A 199 2.82 2.02 6.87
C GLN A 199 3.47 1.89 8.26
N PHE A 200 3.21 2.85 9.16
CA PHE A 200 3.75 2.88 10.52
C PHE A 200 2.64 2.79 11.58
N GLY A 201 1.82 1.74 11.48
CA GLY A 201 0.71 1.50 12.41
C GLY A 201 -0.38 2.57 12.36
N LYS A 202 -1.16 2.68 13.42
CA LYS A 202 -2.28 3.62 13.52
C LYS A 202 -1.80 5.06 13.40
N ASP A 203 -2.33 5.79 12.44
CA ASP A 203 -2.07 7.22 12.24
C ASP A 203 -0.55 7.54 12.08
N TYR A 204 0.17 6.57 11.51
CA TYR A 204 1.62 6.70 11.31
C TYR A 204 2.43 6.98 12.61
N ARG A 205 1.87 6.63 13.80
CA ARG A 205 2.43 7.02 15.11
C ARG A 205 3.72 6.30 15.49
N ALA A 206 3.95 5.12 14.96
CA ALA A 206 5.18 4.37 15.23
C ALA A 206 6.42 5.04 14.61
N ASN A 207 6.23 5.89 13.59
CA ASN A 207 7.32 6.65 12.99
C ASN A 207 7.82 7.78 13.91
N LYS A 208 9.11 7.76 14.24
CA LYS A 208 9.77 8.69 15.20
C LYS A 208 10.67 9.73 14.55
N ASP A 209 11.04 9.55 13.28
CA ASP A 209 12.01 10.42 12.59
C ASP A 209 11.39 11.59 11.83
N GLY A 210 10.04 11.65 11.75
CA GLY A 210 9.33 12.76 11.12
C GLY A 210 9.21 12.68 9.60
N PHE A 211 9.58 11.53 8.97
CA PHE A 211 9.50 11.34 7.54
C PHE A 211 8.41 10.33 7.14
N VAL A 212 7.85 10.53 5.95
CA VAL A 212 7.09 9.52 5.22
C VAL A 212 8.05 8.87 4.21
N TYR A 213 7.98 7.54 4.10
CA TYR A 213 8.83 6.74 3.22
C TYR A 213 8.00 6.13 2.09
N LEU A 214 8.54 6.19 0.87
CA LEU A 214 7.89 5.71 -0.34
C LEU A 214 8.83 4.82 -1.13
N TYR A 215 8.31 3.67 -1.55
CA TYR A 215 9.03 2.71 -2.38
C TYR A 215 8.55 2.73 -3.81
N ALA A 216 9.44 2.42 -4.73
CA ALA A 216 9.13 2.26 -6.15
C ALA A 216 10.13 1.32 -6.82
N PRO A 217 9.81 0.72 -7.98
CA PRO A 217 10.80 0.13 -8.86
C PRO A 217 11.82 1.18 -9.34
N ASN A 218 13.05 0.76 -9.58
CA ASN A 218 14.12 1.65 -10.08
C ASN A 218 13.95 2.00 -11.57
N GLY A 219 12.74 1.93 -12.09
CA GLY A 219 12.37 2.30 -13.44
C GLY A 219 11.82 1.14 -14.26
N ASN A 220 11.67 1.39 -15.56
CA ASN A 220 11.10 0.44 -16.52
C ASN A 220 12.14 -0.17 -17.47
N THR A 221 13.43 0.00 -17.19
CA THR A 221 14.52 -0.55 -18.02
C THR A 221 14.87 -1.95 -17.57
N GLU A 222 15.14 -2.84 -18.51
CA GLU A 222 15.62 -4.17 -18.20
C GLU A 222 16.87 -4.11 -17.32
N GLY A 223 16.93 -4.99 -16.31
CA GLY A 223 18.00 -5.01 -15.30
C GLY A 223 17.80 -4.06 -14.12
N THR A 224 16.83 -3.12 -14.19
CA THR A 224 16.47 -2.23 -13.05
C THR A 224 15.08 -2.48 -12.49
N MET A 225 14.21 -3.18 -13.22
CA MET A 225 12.82 -3.45 -12.84
C MET A 225 12.66 -4.34 -11.61
N ASN A 226 13.68 -5.12 -11.25
CA ASN A 226 13.73 -5.92 -10.02
C ASN A 226 14.44 -5.21 -8.86
N GLN A 227 14.87 -3.96 -9.06
CA GLN A 227 15.48 -3.15 -8.02
C GLN A 227 14.44 -2.26 -7.36
N LEU A 228 14.39 -2.29 -6.03
CA LEU A 228 13.54 -1.43 -5.22
C LEU A 228 14.33 -0.21 -4.78
N VAL A 229 13.78 0.98 -5.03
CA VAL A 229 14.32 2.26 -4.57
C VAL A 229 13.41 2.89 -3.53
N LEU A 230 13.97 3.84 -2.78
CA LEU A 230 13.31 4.48 -1.66
C LEU A 230 13.51 6.00 -1.71
N CYS A 231 12.44 6.74 -1.46
CA CYS A 231 12.55 8.15 -1.10
C CYS A 231 11.83 8.43 0.22
N ARG A 232 12.10 9.60 0.79
CA ARG A 232 11.43 10.09 1.98
C ARG A 232 11.06 11.56 1.81
N VAL A 233 10.06 11.99 2.57
CA VAL A 233 9.62 13.38 2.62
C VAL A 233 9.19 13.74 4.05
N PRO A 234 9.48 14.96 4.57
CA PRO A 234 8.96 15.38 5.87
C PRO A 234 7.42 15.30 5.91
N LYS A 235 6.86 14.81 7.00
CA LYS A 235 5.40 14.60 7.18
C LYS A 235 4.56 15.85 6.88
N ASN A 236 5.11 17.03 7.11
CA ASN A 236 4.43 18.30 6.89
C ASN A 236 4.71 18.93 5.50
N ARG A 237 5.40 18.21 4.61
CA ARG A 237 5.77 18.70 3.28
C ARG A 237 5.51 17.68 2.17
N ILE A 238 4.54 16.80 2.35
CA ILE A 238 4.24 15.70 1.41
C ILE A 238 3.85 16.24 0.02
N THR A 239 3.15 17.36 -0.05
CA THR A 239 2.74 17.99 -1.31
C THR A 239 3.85 18.80 -1.98
N ASP A 240 4.98 19.02 -1.31
CA ASP A 240 6.12 19.74 -1.86
C ASP A 240 7.13 18.79 -2.51
N ARG A 241 7.11 18.68 -3.83
CA ARG A 241 8.03 17.81 -4.59
C ARG A 241 9.51 18.12 -4.28
N GLY A 242 9.86 19.37 -4.01
CA GLY A 242 11.23 19.77 -3.68
C GLY A 242 11.70 19.31 -2.30
N ALA A 243 10.79 18.85 -1.45
CA ALA A 243 11.13 18.35 -0.12
C ALA A 243 11.58 16.89 -0.11
N TYR A 244 11.36 16.15 -1.20
CA TYR A 244 11.70 14.73 -1.28
C TYR A 244 13.22 14.52 -1.30
N GLU A 245 13.66 13.46 -0.63
CA GLU A 245 15.03 12.98 -0.59
C GLU A 245 15.08 11.51 -1.00
N PHE A 246 16.07 11.16 -1.81
CA PHE A 246 16.25 9.83 -2.38
C PHE A 246 17.37 9.11 -1.65
N TYR A 247 17.14 7.83 -1.32
CA TYR A 247 18.19 7.01 -0.74
C TYR A 247 19.35 6.88 -1.73
N ALA A 248 20.53 7.33 -1.32
CA ALA A 248 21.74 7.39 -2.15
C ALA A 248 22.83 6.43 -1.68
N GLY A 249 22.42 5.33 -1.03
CA GLY A 249 23.34 4.31 -0.52
C GLY A 249 23.60 4.44 0.99
N LYS A 250 24.56 3.64 1.46
CA LYS A 250 24.95 3.63 2.87
C LYS A 250 25.76 4.90 3.23
N GLY A 251 25.53 5.40 4.43
CA GLY A 251 26.34 6.45 5.03
C GLY A 251 27.66 5.93 5.58
N SER A 252 28.34 6.74 6.36
CA SER A 252 29.62 6.40 6.97
C SER A 252 29.51 5.45 8.18
N GLY A 253 28.32 5.39 8.81
CA GLY A 253 27.99 4.45 9.88
C GLY A 253 27.36 3.16 9.36
N ASN A 254 27.45 2.08 10.15
CA ASN A 254 26.94 0.77 9.74
C ASN A 254 25.43 0.74 9.39
N ASP A 255 24.64 1.59 10.04
CA ASP A 255 23.18 1.64 9.93
C ASP A 255 22.68 2.96 9.34
N GLU A 256 23.59 3.85 8.94
CA GLU A 256 23.23 5.14 8.39
C GLU A 256 22.89 5.06 6.90
N ALA A 257 21.88 5.83 6.49
CA ALA A 257 21.49 6.02 5.09
C ALA A 257 21.97 7.39 4.61
N LYS A 258 22.55 7.42 3.43
CA LYS A 258 22.84 8.67 2.71
C LYS A 258 21.60 9.08 1.92
N TRP A 259 21.26 10.36 1.95
CA TRP A 259 20.12 10.93 1.24
C TRP A 259 20.56 12.05 0.30
N SER A 260 19.94 12.14 -0.87
CA SER A 260 20.18 13.18 -1.88
C SER A 260 18.87 13.84 -2.30
N LYS A 261 18.93 15.11 -2.66
CA LYS A 261 17.85 15.82 -3.34
C LYS A 261 17.77 15.51 -4.82
N ASP A 262 18.84 15.00 -5.41
CA ASP A 262 18.87 14.60 -6.80
C ASP A 262 18.42 13.13 -6.95
N ILE A 263 17.35 12.91 -7.68
CA ILE A 263 16.79 11.57 -7.95
C ILE A 263 17.78 10.67 -8.71
N ARG A 264 18.75 11.27 -9.42
CA ARG A 264 19.79 10.52 -10.16
C ARG A 264 20.81 9.87 -9.26
N ASP A 265 20.95 10.34 -8.02
CA ASP A 265 21.85 9.75 -7.02
C ASP A 265 21.24 8.53 -6.32
N ARG A 266 19.99 8.17 -6.65
CA ARG A 266 19.29 7.06 -6.00
C ARG A 266 20.05 5.75 -6.12
N SER A 267 20.01 4.97 -5.06
CA SER A 267 20.57 3.62 -5.00
C SER A 267 19.49 2.62 -4.61
N PRO A 268 19.54 1.38 -5.12
CA PRO A 268 18.61 0.34 -4.69
C PRO A 268 18.74 0.04 -3.19
N VAL A 269 17.59 -0.09 -2.50
CA VAL A 269 17.51 -0.60 -1.12
C VAL A 269 17.39 -2.12 -1.10
N HIS A 270 16.97 -2.72 -2.22
CA HIS A 270 16.89 -4.15 -2.41
C HIS A 270 16.91 -4.49 -3.90
N THR A 271 17.47 -5.65 -4.23
CA THR A 271 17.40 -6.23 -5.58
C THR A 271 16.81 -7.63 -5.45
N PHE A 272 15.61 -7.82 -5.98
CA PHE A 272 14.96 -9.13 -5.98
C PHE A 272 15.69 -10.10 -6.91
N PRO A 273 15.67 -11.41 -6.61
CA PRO A 273 16.27 -12.41 -7.48
C PRO A 273 15.73 -12.35 -8.91
N ALA A 274 16.57 -12.59 -9.89
CA ALA A 274 16.14 -12.74 -11.29
C ALA A 274 15.33 -14.03 -11.47
N GLY A 275 14.52 -14.09 -12.52
CA GLY A 275 13.83 -15.32 -12.93
C GLY A 275 12.32 -15.28 -12.87
N TRP A 276 11.73 -14.37 -12.13
CA TRP A 276 10.30 -14.04 -12.19
C TRP A 276 10.02 -12.98 -13.27
N VAL A 277 8.81 -12.46 -13.32
CA VAL A 277 8.46 -11.46 -14.33
C VAL A 277 9.19 -10.17 -14.06
N ASN A 278 10.16 -9.88 -14.90
CA ASN A 278 10.89 -8.63 -14.88
C ASN A 278 10.61 -7.86 -16.19
N ARG A 279 9.39 -7.41 -16.36
CA ARG A 279 8.94 -6.65 -17.54
C ARG A 279 8.48 -5.27 -17.14
N HIS A 280 8.61 -4.30 -18.04
CA HIS A 280 8.31 -2.90 -17.79
C HIS A 280 6.85 -2.61 -17.36
N ILE A 281 5.90 -3.53 -17.57
CA ILE A 281 4.52 -3.39 -17.12
C ILE A 281 4.32 -3.99 -15.73
N HIS A 282 5.01 -5.09 -15.44
CA HIS A 282 4.91 -5.83 -14.18
C HIS A 282 6.31 -6.19 -13.67
N PRO A 283 7.08 -5.21 -13.21
CA PRO A 283 8.42 -5.46 -12.66
C PRO A 283 8.32 -6.24 -11.35
N TYR A 284 9.36 -7.01 -11.02
CA TYR A 284 9.41 -7.81 -9.81
C TYR A 284 9.34 -6.96 -8.52
N ALA A 285 9.84 -5.73 -8.58
CA ALA A 285 9.73 -4.75 -7.51
C ALA A 285 8.41 -3.97 -7.52
N TRP A 286 7.40 -4.44 -8.25
CA TRP A 286 6.12 -3.75 -8.39
C TRP A 286 5.28 -3.88 -7.13
N HIS A 287 4.88 -2.76 -6.57
CA HIS A 287 3.94 -2.64 -5.45
C HIS A 287 4.26 -3.51 -4.22
N PRO A 288 5.49 -3.51 -3.71
CA PRO A 288 5.71 -4.17 -2.43
C PRO A 288 4.89 -3.47 -1.35
N CYS A 289 4.25 -4.25 -0.51
CA CYS A 289 3.64 -3.74 0.72
C CYS A 289 4.70 -3.73 1.81
N VAL A 290 4.98 -2.58 2.41
CA VAL A 290 5.91 -2.48 3.53
C VAL A 290 5.22 -1.87 4.74
N VAL A 291 5.31 -2.56 5.88
CA VAL A 291 4.79 -2.09 7.15
C VAL A 291 5.88 -2.12 8.22
N TYR A 292 5.83 -1.18 9.14
CA TYR A 292 6.57 -1.31 10.40
C TYR A 292 5.79 -2.27 11.30
N TYR A 293 6.40 -3.41 11.60
CA TYR A 293 5.82 -4.46 12.44
C TYR A 293 6.11 -4.12 13.91
N GLU A 294 5.24 -3.31 14.49
CA GLU A 294 5.42 -2.73 15.84
C GLU A 294 5.79 -3.77 16.93
N PRO A 295 5.20 -4.98 16.95
CA PRO A 295 5.51 -5.94 18.02
C PRO A 295 6.99 -6.34 18.10
N THR A 296 7.70 -6.39 16.97
CA THR A 296 9.12 -6.78 16.93
C THR A 296 10.06 -5.59 16.65
N GLY A 297 9.52 -4.46 16.22
CA GLY A 297 10.31 -3.30 15.83
C GLY A 297 11.08 -3.48 14.52
N GLU A 298 10.61 -4.39 13.64
CA GLU A 298 11.18 -4.65 12.32
C GLU A 298 10.27 -4.09 11.22
N TYR A 299 10.83 -3.95 10.03
CA TYR A 299 10.06 -3.69 8.82
C TYR A 299 9.74 -5.03 8.14
N LEU A 300 8.47 -5.24 7.81
CA LEU A 300 7.99 -6.41 7.09
C LEU A 300 7.53 -5.99 5.70
N MET A 301 8.09 -6.62 4.67
CA MET A 301 7.72 -6.41 3.28
C MET A 301 7.08 -7.68 2.73
N ALA A 302 5.92 -7.55 2.08
CA ALA A 302 5.36 -8.54 1.20
C ALA A 302 5.60 -8.11 -0.25
N ASN A 303 6.12 -9.01 -1.08
CA ASN A 303 6.25 -8.80 -2.52
C ASN A 303 5.67 -9.98 -3.29
N TRP A 304 5.45 -9.78 -4.57
CA TRP A 304 4.88 -10.78 -5.46
C TRP A 304 5.54 -10.75 -6.85
N GLY A 305 5.39 -11.82 -7.57
CA GLY A 305 5.79 -11.90 -8.97
C GLY A 305 4.68 -12.55 -9.77
N MET A 306 4.37 -12.01 -10.95
CA MET A 306 3.37 -12.57 -11.83
C MET A 306 3.81 -13.93 -12.37
N GLY A 307 2.95 -14.93 -12.28
CA GLY A 307 3.17 -16.24 -12.90
C GLY A 307 3.01 -16.18 -14.41
N ILE A 308 4.10 -16.15 -15.16
CA ILE A 308 4.09 -16.25 -16.63
C ILE A 308 4.45 -17.67 -17.04
N ASP A 309 3.63 -18.28 -17.91
CA ASP A 309 3.89 -19.60 -18.44
C ASP A 309 4.95 -19.58 -19.57
N GLU A 310 5.31 -20.75 -20.07
CA GLU A 310 6.30 -20.93 -21.13
C GLU A 310 5.91 -20.24 -22.45
N LYS A 311 4.61 -19.99 -22.65
CA LYS A 311 4.08 -19.28 -23.82
C LYS A 311 4.07 -17.76 -23.65
N GLY A 312 4.52 -17.26 -22.47
CA GLY A 312 4.52 -15.85 -22.14
C GLY A 312 3.16 -15.30 -21.73
N MET A 313 2.19 -16.18 -21.41
CA MET A 313 0.86 -15.77 -20.96
C MET A 313 0.93 -15.22 -19.53
N TRP A 314 0.43 -14.01 -19.36
CA TRP A 314 0.27 -13.39 -18.05
C TRP A 314 -0.75 -14.17 -17.21
N PHE A 315 -0.41 -14.40 -15.97
CA PHE A 315 -1.20 -15.27 -15.08
C PHE A 315 -1.46 -16.68 -15.68
N GLY A 316 -0.54 -17.17 -16.53
CA GLY A 316 -0.60 -18.51 -17.12
C GLY A 316 -0.28 -19.62 -16.11
N LYS A 317 0.33 -19.28 -14.98
CA LYS A 317 0.60 -20.16 -13.84
C LYS A 317 0.44 -19.39 -12.52
N PRO A 318 0.42 -20.06 -11.35
CA PRO A 318 0.43 -19.40 -10.04
C PRO A 318 1.55 -18.38 -9.90
N SER A 319 1.28 -17.33 -9.14
CA SER A 319 2.21 -16.25 -8.87
C SER A 319 3.21 -16.62 -7.78
N TYR A 320 4.21 -15.78 -7.58
CA TYR A 320 5.14 -15.81 -6.47
C TYR A 320 4.64 -14.97 -5.30
N LEU A 321 4.91 -15.39 -4.06
CA LEU A 321 4.76 -14.60 -2.85
C LEU A 321 6.06 -14.67 -2.04
N GLY A 322 6.59 -13.51 -1.65
CA GLY A 322 7.74 -13.41 -0.77
C GLY A 322 7.48 -12.51 0.42
N PHE A 323 8.06 -12.86 1.59
CA PHE A 323 8.13 -11.97 2.73
C PHE A 323 9.57 -11.74 3.15
N TRP A 324 9.86 -10.49 3.50
CA TRP A 324 11.20 -10.02 3.85
C TRP A 324 11.14 -9.17 5.11
N THR A 325 12.15 -9.28 5.96
CA THR A 325 12.29 -8.42 7.14
C THR A 325 13.55 -7.58 7.07
N SER A 326 13.53 -6.44 7.75
CA SER A 326 14.67 -5.54 7.82
C SER A 326 14.66 -4.73 9.13
N PRO A 327 15.83 -4.37 9.70
CA PRO A 327 15.93 -3.43 10.81
C PRO A 327 15.66 -1.98 10.41
N HIS A 328 15.78 -1.64 9.11
CA HIS A 328 15.63 -0.28 8.59
C HIS A 328 14.77 -0.24 7.33
N PRO A 329 14.12 0.89 6.98
CA PRO A 329 13.39 1.05 5.73
C PRO A 329 14.25 0.78 4.47
N TRP A 330 15.55 1.00 4.58
CA TRP A 330 16.52 0.82 3.49
C TRP A 330 17.27 -0.52 3.52
N GLY A 331 16.85 -1.47 4.36
CA GLY A 331 17.52 -2.78 4.46
C GLY A 331 18.58 -2.85 5.58
N PRO A 332 19.40 -3.91 5.61
CA PRO A 332 19.37 -5.02 4.66
C PRO A 332 18.11 -5.89 4.80
N TRP A 333 17.52 -6.28 3.67
CA TRP A 333 16.35 -7.14 3.64
C TRP A 333 16.73 -8.62 3.68
N LYS A 334 16.09 -9.37 4.57
CA LYS A 334 16.25 -10.82 4.72
C LYS A 334 14.93 -11.50 4.40
N GLN A 335 14.97 -12.51 3.51
CA GLN A 335 13.79 -13.32 3.22
C GLN A 335 13.46 -14.24 4.39
N VAL A 336 12.18 -14.30 4.77
CA VAL A 336 11.66 -15.10 5.88
C VAL A 336 10.54 -16.06 5.44
N HIS A 337 10.03 -15.87 4.22
CA HIS A 337 9.09 -16.80 3.58
C HIS A 337 9.20 -16.67 2.07
N GLU A 338 9.03 -17.80 1.38
CA GLU A 338 8.96 -17.87 -0.08
C GLU A 338 7.95 -18.92 -0.50
N ASP A 339 7.04 -18.53 -1.38
CA ASP A 339 6.14 -19.44 -2.08
C ASP A 339 6.26 -19.18 -3.59
N THR A 340 6.84 -20.14 -4.29
CA THR A 340 7.10 -20.03 -5.73
C THR A 340 5.90 -20.37 -6.60
N GLU A 341 4.84 -20.95 -6.00
CA GLU A 341 3.57 -21.27 -6.63
C GLU A 341 2.43 -20.93 -5.66
N TRP A 342 2.24 -19.63 -5.43
CA TRP A 342 1.27 -19.13 -4.45
C TRP A 342 -0.16 -19.53 -4.82
N THR A 343 -0.64 -20.58 -4.15
CA THR A 343 -1.92 -21.24 -4.37
C THR A 343 -2.72 -21.32 -3.06
N PRO A 344 -3.27 -20.20 -2.54
CA PRO A 344 -4.02 -20.18 -1.31
C PRO A 344 -5.15 -21.23 -1.31
N GLY A 345 -5.22 -22.03 -0.24
CA GLY A 345 -6.19 -23.13 -0.12
C GLY A 345 -5.85 -24.35 -0.99
N GLY A 346 -4.63 -24.45 -1.53
CA GLY A 346 -4.24 -25.52 -2.45
C GLY A 346 -4.88 -25.40 -3.84
N ASP A 347 -5.44 -24.25 -4.18
CA ASP A 347 -6.12 -24.01 -5.46
C ASP A 347 -5.11 -23.77 -6.58
N GLY A 348 -4.77 -24.78 -7.37
CA GLY A 348 -3.87 -24.69 -8.53
C GLY A 348 -4.33 -23.71 -9.63
N ALA A 349 -5.63 -23.31 -9.63
CA ALA A 349 -6.17 -22.29 -10.52
C ALA A 349 -5.94 -20.85 -10.00
N ALA A 350 -5.46 -20.68 -8.78
CA ALA A 350 -5.22 -19.37 -8.20
C ALA A 350 -4.21 -18.55 -9.01
N ARG A 351 -4.50 -17.26 -9.16
CA ARG A 351 -3.67 -16.25 -9.85
C ARG A 351 -3.59 -15.01 -8.98
N CYS A 352 -3.09 -15.23 -7.76
CA CYS A 352 -3.05 -14.23 -6.70
C CYS A 352 -2.00 -13.16 -6.98
N TYR A 353 -2.26 -11.93 -6.55
CA TYR A 353 -1.34 -10.82 -6.73
C TYR A 353 -1.60 -9.68 -5.75
N GLN A 354 -0.61 -8.79 -5.64
CA GLN A 354 -0.63 -7.57 -4.84
C GLN A 354 -0.99 -7.82 -3.37
N PRO A 355 -0.20 -8.68 -2.67
CA PRO A 355 -0.41 -8.95 -1.27
C PRO A 355 -0.19 -7.69 -0.43
N GLN A 356 -1.10 -7.44 0.52
CA GLN A 356 -1.05 -6.33 1.45
C GLN A 356 -1.11 -6.84 2.88
N VAL A 357 -0.15 -6.45 3.71
CA VAL A 357 -0.25 -6.61 5.17
C VAL A 357 -1.14 -5.50 5.70
N ALA A 358 -2.32 -5.83 6.20
CA ALA A 358 -3.25 -4.83 6.72
C ALA A 358 -2.74 -4.28 8.05
N PRO A 359 -2.34 -2.99 8.15
CA PRO A 359 -1.64 -2.48 9.34
C PRO A 359 -2.49 -2.53 10.61
N LYS A 360 -3.81 -2.37 10.53
CA LYS A 360 -4.71 -2.52 11.67
C LYS A 360 -4.85 -3.97 12.15
N TRP A 361 -4.68 -4.92 11.26
CA TRP A 361 -4.92 -6.34 11.54
C TRP A 361 -3.65 -7.13 11.86
N ILE A 362 -2.62 -6.44 12.33
CA ILE A 362 -1.46 -7.05 12.97
C ILE A 362 -1.82 -7.30 14.45
N ALA A 363 -1.71 -8.54 14.90
CA ALA A 363 -2.01 -8.89 16.28
C ALA A 363 -1.03 -8.21 17.25
N ALA A 364 -1.53 -7.75 18.40
CA ALA A 364 -0.74 -7.03 19.39
C ALA A 364 0.43 -7.85 19.96
N ASP A 365 0.28 -9.18 20.01
CA ASP A 365 1.34 -10.12 20.44
C ASP A 365 2.37 -10.42 19.33
N GLY A 366 2.16 -9.88 18.14
CA GLY A 366 3.04 -10.08 16.98
C GLY A 366 3.03 -11.49 16.39
N LYS A 367 2.13 -12.38 16.83
CA LYS A 367 2.10 -13.78 16.38
C LYS A 367 1.23 -14.03 15.18
N SER A 368 0.55 -13.02 14.66
CA SER A 368 -0.21 -13.13 13.42
C SER A 368 -0.56 -11.78 12.83
N PHE A 369 -0.92 -11.78 11.54
CA PHE A 369 -1.56 -10.67 10.85
C PHE A 369 -2.51 -11.19 9.77
N TRP A 370 -3.33 -10.30 9.19
CA TRP A 370 -4.14 -10.63 8.02
C TRP A 370 -3.51 -10.08 6.76
N LEU A 371 -3.30 -10.97 5.79
CA LEU A 371 -2.87 -10.67 4.43
C LEU A 371 -4.10 -10.44 3.56
N VAL A 372 -4.07 -9.41 2.74
CA VAL A 372 -5.10 -9.07 1.75
C VAL A 372 -4.54 -9.26 0.36
N TRP A 373 -5.32 -9.82 -0.58
CA TRP A 373 -4.91 -9.98 -1.99
C TRP A 373 -6.09 -10.03 -2.93
N THR A 374 -5.82 -9.94 -4.22
CA THR A 374 -6.76 -10.23 -5.32
C THR A 374 -6.37 -11.50 -6.04
N ASP A 375 -7.34 -12.25 -6.55
CA ASP A 375 -7.13 -13.46 -7.33
C ASP A 375 -7.73 -13.31 -8.74
N PHE A 376 -6.90 -13.45 -9.76
CA PHE A 376 -7.21 -13.19 -11.16
C PHE A 376 -7.42 -14.48 -11.97
N GLN A 377 -7.91 -15.54 -11.34
CA GLN A 377 -7.97 -16.87 -11.94
C GLN A 377 -8.99 -17.02 -13.08
N ASP A 378 -10.06 -16.26 -13.10
CA ASP A 378 -11.06 -16.30 -14.20
C ASP A 378 -11.07 -15.00 -14.99
N LEU A 379 -10.40 -14.98 -16.12
CA LEU A 379 -10.30 -13.81 -16.99
C LEU A 379 -11.54 -13.61 -17.89
N LYS A 380 -12.42 -14.63 -18.05
CA LYS A 380 -13.50 -14.62 -19.04
C LYS A 380 -14.90 -14.48 -18.48
N GLY A 381 -15.12 -14.69 -17.20
CA GLY A 381 -16.46 -14.76 -16.60
C GLY A 381 -16.55 -14.08 -15.24
N GLY A 382 -17.68 -14.26 -14.58
CA GLY A 382 -17.95 -13.69 -13.27
C GLY A 382 -16.93 -14.12 -12.22
N LYS A 383 -15.90 -13.36 -12.03
CA LYS A 383 -14.72 -13.63 -11.23
C LYS A 383 -15.02 -13.55 -9.73
N PRO A 384 -15.51 -14.60 -9.05
CA PRO A 384 -15.86 -14.53 -7.63
C PRO A 384 -14.62 -14.25 -6.76
N TYR A 385 -13.43 -14.47 -7.28
CA TYR A 385 -12.16 -14.33 -6.58
C TYR A 385 -11.45 -12.99 -6.87
N TYR A 386 -11.84 -12.28 -7.93
CA TYR A 386 -11.40 -10.91 -8.21
C TYR A 386 -12.07 -9.93 -7.24
N SER A 387 -11.67 -10.04 -5.98
CA SER A 387 -12.34 -9.41 -4.85
C SER A 387 -11.34 -9.14 -3.72
N PHE A 388 -11.82 -8.55 -2.63
CA PHE A 388 -11.06 -8.37 -1.39
C PHE A 388 -10.99 -9.71 -0.65
N ASN A 389 -9.88 -10.43 -0.81
CA ASN A 389 -9.65 -11.70 -0.12
C ASN A 389 -8.71 -11.47 1.06
N VAL A 390 -8.92 -12.20 2.16
CA VAL A 390 -8.05 -12.15 3.33
C VAL A 390 -7.69 -13.54 3.81
N GLN A 391 -6.50 -13.66 4.38
CA GLN A 391 -5.96 -14.87 4.97
C GLN A 391 -5.14 -14.52 6.20
N LYS A 392 -5.32 -15.26 7.29
CA LYS A 392 -4.46 -15.10 8.46
C LYS A 392 -3.08 -15.70 8.18
N VAL A 393 -2.04 -14.98 8.57
CA VAL A 393 -0.66 -15.45 8.53
C VAL A 393 -0.15 -15.57 9.95
N GLU A 394 0.30 -16.75 10.32
CA GLU A 394 0.97 -17.02 11.59
C GLU A 394 2.42 -16.55 11.50
N VAL A 395 2.93 -15.99 12.59
CA VAL A 395 4.29 -15.45 12.71
C VAL A 395 5.03 -16.20 13.79
N GLU A 396 6.09 -16.87 13.41
CA GLU A 396 7.03 -17.46 14.36
C GLU A 396 8.06 -16.42 14.77
N LEU A 397 8.18 -16.22 16.07
CA LEU A 397 9.14 -15.27 16.67
C LEU A 397 10.27 -16.06 17.35
N ARG A 398 11.48 -15.52 17.30
CA ARG A 398 12.66 -16.05 18.01
C ARG A 398 13.24 -15.02 18.98
#